data_c8df764c09e631779eb532a0149b8a10
#
_entry.id   c8df764c09e631779eb532a0149b8a10
#
_cell.length_a   1.000
_cell.length_b   1.000
_cell.length_c   1.000
_cell.angle_alpha   90.00
_cell.angle_beta   90.00
_cell.angle_gamma   90.00
#
_symmetry.space_group_name_H-M   'P 1'
#
loop_
_entity.id
_entity.type
_entity.pdbx_description
1 polymer ?
#
loop_
_entity_poly.entity_id
_entity_poly.type
_entity_poly.pdbx_seq_one_letter_code
_entity_poly.pdbx_strand_id
1 'polypeptide(L)'
;MNTRLDLRMTLNYGDYMEESILTTIKNMLEIDLDDDCFDEELVTYINTCFITLKQVGAIDYDFYITDKTTSWSDLLKDKVSSFQSVKTYVYARVKILFDPPSSSTLSSYENLIRELEFRLGMEN
;
A
#
# COMPACT_ATOMS: atom_id res chain seq x y z
N MET A 1 -27.80 -19.22 8.88
CA MET A 1 -26.45 -19.16 8.40
C MET A 1 -26.15 -17.84 7.71
N ASN A 2 -25.03 -17.32 8.01
CA ASN A 2 -24.67 -16.01 7.48
C ASN A 2 -23.88 -16.14 6.19
N THR A 3 -24.56 -16.09 5.06
CA THR A 3 -23.95 -16.25 3.75
C THR A 3 -22.86 -15.20 3.50
N ARG A 4 -23.13 -13.98 3.98
CA ARG A 4 -22.15 -12.90 3.82
C ARG A 4 -20.83 -13.24 4.53
N LEU A 5 -20.92 -13.80 5.73
CA LEU A 5 -19.73 -14.21 6.47
C LEU A 5 -18.99 -15.32 5.73
N ASP A 6 -19.72 -16.27 5.17
CA ASP A 6 -19.11 -17.35 4.40
C ASP A 6 -18.35 -16.81 3.20
N LEU A 7 -18.93 -15.87 2.47
CA LEU A 7 -18.27 -15.25 1.33
C LEU A 7 -16.98 -14.56 1.76
N ARG A 8 -17.03 -13.84 2.88
CA ARG A 8 -15.86 -13.15 3.38
C ARG A 8 -14.74 -14.13 3.72
N MET A 9 -15.09 -15.27 4.27
CA MET A 9 -14.11 -16.28 4.64
C MET A 9 -13.49 -16.96 3.44
N THR A 10 -14.18 -16.99 2.30
CA THR A 10 -13.66 -17.59 1.08
C THR A 10 -12.79 -16.65 0.28
N LEU A 11 -12.85 -15.32 0.56
CA LEU A 11 -11.98 -14.36 -0.11
C LEU A 11 -10.54 -14.59 0.34
N ASN A 12 -9.61 -14.42 -0.57
CA ASN A 12 -8.19 -14.53 -0.28
C ASN A 12 -7.46 -13.27 -0.71
N TYR A 13 -6.19 -13.18 -0.40
CA TYR A 13 -5.40 -12.00 -0.73
C TYR A 13 -5.31 -11.76 -2.22
N GLY A 14 -5.42 -12.82 -3.03
CA GLY A 14 -5.43 -12.67 -4.49
C GLY A 14 -6.56 -11.76 -4.95
N ASP A 15 -7.74 -11.88 -4.33
CA ASP A 15 -8.88 -11.03 -4.68
C ASP A 15 -8.62 -9.57 -4.34
N TYR A 16 -8.03 -9.31 -3.16
CA TYR A 16 -7.71 -7.95 -2.75
C TYR A 16 -6.56 -7.36 -3.57
N MET A 17 -5.66 -8.20 -4.05
CA MET A 17 -4.53 -7.76 -4.87
C MET A 17 -4.98 -7.22 -6.24
N GLU A 18 -6.20 -7.55 -6.68
CA GLU A 18 -6.73 -7.01 -7.92
C GLU A 18 -7.24 -5.59 -7.76
N GLU A 19 -7.33 -5.09 -6.53
CA GLU A 19 -7.77 -3.73 -6.29
C GLU A 19 -6.72 -2.72 -6.74
N SER A 20 -7.20 -1.54 -7.14
CA SER A 20 -6.34 -0.43 -7.52
C SER A 20 -5.49 0.02 -6.33
N ILE A 21 -4.21 0.25 -6.56
CA ILE A 21 -3.30 0.75 -5.54
C ILE A 21 -3.79 2.11 -5.04
N LEU A 22 -4.07 3.04 -5.96
CA LEU A 22 -4.53 4.38 -5.59
C LEU A 22 -5.84 4.31 -4.82
N THR A 23 -6.80 3.51 -5.28
CA THR A 23 -8.09 3.37 -4.62
C THR A 23 -7.92 2.83 -3.20
N THR A 24 -7.07 1.82 -3.01
CA THR A 24 -6.82 1.25 -1.69
C THR A 24 -6.27 2.31 -0.74
N ILE A 25 -5.29 3.08 -1.18
CA ILE A 25 -4.67 4.09 -0.32
C ILE A 25 -5.68 5.20 0.00
N LYS A 26 -6.49 5.62 -0.96
CA LYS A 26 -7.53 6.61 -0.70
C LYS A 26 -8.51 6.11 0.34
N ASN A 27 -8.93 4.85 0.25
CA ASN A 27 -9.82 4.26 1.25
C ASN A 27 -9.19 4.26 2.64
N MET A 28 -7.93 3.89 2.73
CA MET A 28 -7.22 3.85 4.02
C MET A 28 -7.02 5.23 4.61
N LEU A 29 -6.92 6.25 3.76
CA LEU A 29 -6.81 7.66 4.19
C LEU A 29 -8.17 8.30 4.42
N GLU A 30 -9.25 7.56 4.20
CA GLU A 30 -10.62 8.04 4.36
C GLU A 30 -10.95 9.19 3.41
N ILE A 31 -10.40 9.14 2.19
CA ILE A 31 -10.70 10.08 1.13
C ILE A 31 -11.82 9.49 0.27
N ASP A 32 -12.84 10.30 -0.03
CA ASP A 32 -13.94 9.89 -0.91
C ASP A 32 -13.35 9.53 -2.28
N LEU A 33 -13.73 8.36 -2.81
CA LEU A 33 -13.21 7.90 -4.09
C LEU A 33 -13.60 8.81 -5.26
N ASP A 34 -14.69 9.56 -5.12
CA ASP A 34 -15.12 10.52 -6.14
C ASP A 34 -14.34 11.83 -6.05
N ASP A 35 -13.60 12.06 -4.97
CA ASP A 35 -12.78 13.25 -4.81
C ASP A 35 -11.40 13.00 -5.41
N ASP A 36 -11.15 13.59 -6.57
CA ASP A 36 -9.88 13.39 -7.28
C ASP A 36 -8.91 14.56 -7.08
N CYS A 37 -9.21 15.49 -6.19
CA CYS A 37 -8.37 16.67 -5.97
C CYS A 37 -6.95 16.32 -5.54
N PHE A 38 -6.77 15.23 -4.83
CA PHE A 38 -5.49 14.83 -4.26
C PHE A 38 -4.80 13.71 -5.04
N ASP A 39 -5.42 13.22 -6.11
CA ASP A 39 -4.92 12.03 -6.80
C ASP A 39 -3.48 12.20 -7.28
N GLU A 40 -3.17 13.33 -7.90
CA GLU A 40 -1.83 13.57 -8.43
C GLU A 40 -0.78 13.58 -7.31
N GLU A 41 -1.10 14.24 -6.21
CA GLU A 41 -0.22 14.29 -5.04
C GLU A 41 -0.02 12.89 -4.45
N LEU A 42 -1.10 12.14 -4.30
CA LEU A 42 -1.02 10.78 -3.75
C LEU A 42 -0.20 9.85 -4.64
N VAL A 43 -0.38 9.96 -5.95
CA VAL A 43 0.41 9.17 -6.91
C VAL A 43 1.90 9.45 -6.72
N THR A 44 2.26 10.71 -6.55
CA THR A 44 3.66 11.09 -6.33
C THR A 44 4.21 10.43 -5.07
N TYR A 45 3.47 10.48 -3.97
CA TYR A 45 3.92 9.87 -2.71
C TYR A 45 4.00 8.35 -2.82
N ILE A 46 3.00 7.74 -3.45
CA ILE A 46 2.97 6.29 -3.64
C ILE A 46 4.20 5.83 -4.45
N ASN A 47 4.49 6.54 -5.54
CA ASN A 47 5.63 6.18 -6.39
C ASN A 47 6.97 6.32 -5.65
N THR A 48 7.08 7.26 -4.74
CA THR A 48 8.27 7.39 -3.90
C THR A 48 8.49 6.12 -3.07
N CYS A 49 7.41 5.51 -2.58
CA CYS A 49 7.50 4.25 -1.84
C CYS A 49 8.07 3.14 -2.71
N PHE A 50 7.68 3.08 -3.97
CA PHE A 50 8.15 2.03 -4.88
C PHE A 50 9.65 2.16 -5.15
N ILE A 51 10.16 3.38 -5.21
CA ILE A 51 11.59 3.61 -5.36
C ILE A 51 12.34 2.99 -4.17
N THR A 52 11.87 3.25 -2.97
CA THR A 52 12.48 2.68 -1.78
C THR A 52 12.37 1.15 -1.74
N LEU A 53 11.22 0.61 -2.13
CA LEU A 53 11.04 -0.84 -2.16
C LEU A 53 12.05 -1.51 -3.08
N LYS A 54 12.38 -0.88 -4.20
CA LYS A 54 13.43 -1.40 -5.08
C LYS A 54 14.79 -1.29 -4.41
N GLN A 55 15.06 -0.16 -3.77
CA GLN A 55 16.35 0.07 -3.11
C GLN A 55 16.64 -0.94 -2.00
N VAL A 56 15.60 -1.33 -1.24
CA VAL A 56 15.80 -2.31 -0.16
C VAL A 56 15.74 -3.75 -0.67
N GLY A 57 15.44 -3.95 -1.94
CA GLY A 57 15.41 -5.29 -2.53
C GLY A 57 14.08 -5.99 -2.46
N ALA A 58 13.02 -5.30 -2.06
CA ALA A 58 11.67 -5.91 -2.00
C ALA A 58 11.14 -6.22 -3.38
N ILE A 59 11.49 -5.41 -4.37
CA ILE A 59 11.22 -5.66 -5.79
C ILE A 59 12.52 -5.46 -6.55
N ASP A 60 12.63 -6.08 -7.72
CA ASP A 60 13.87 -6.03 -8.51
C ASP A 60 13.68 -5.33 -9.86
N TYR A 61 12.60 -4.57 -9.99
CA TYR A 61 12.29 -3.83 -11.21
C TYR A 61 11.71 -2.47 -10.86
N ASP A 62 11.82 -1.53 -11.79
CA ASP A 62 11.21 -0.22 -11.62
C ASP A 62 9.70 -0.32 -11.77
N PHE A 63 8.97 0.34 -10.89
CA PHE A 63 7.52 0.30 -10.88
C PHE A 63 6.97 1.67 -10.49
N TYR A 64 5.90 2.07 -11.17
CA TYR A 64 5.20 3.31 -10.82
C TYR A 64 3.75 3.22 -11.30
N ILE A 65 2.90 4.04 -10.70
CA ILE A 65 1.51 4.16 -11.13
C ILE A 65 1.28 5.58 -11.66
N THR A 66 0.26 5.75 -12.48
CA THR A 66 -0.14 7.06 -12.99
C THR A 66 -1.58 7.40 -12.60
N ASP A 67 -2.39 6.39 -12.33
CA ASP A 67 -3.81 6.58 -12.03
C ASP A 67 -4.34 5.36 -11.26
N LYS A 68 -5.66 5.23 -11.21
CA LYS A 68 -6.34 4.18 -10.45
C LYS A 68 -6.45 2.85 -11.19
N THR A 69 -5.82 2.71 -12.35
CA THR A 69 -5.98 1.48 -13.15
C THR A 69 -4.99 0.38 -12.78
N THR A 70 -3.93 0.71 -12.06
CA THR A 70 -2.89 -0.26 -11.71
C THR A 70 -3.20 -0.92 -10.37
N SER A 71 -3.15 -2.24 -10.35
CA SER A 71 -3.49 -3.03 -9.16
C SER A 71 -2.25 -3.45 -8.39
N TRP A 72 -2.48 -3.95 -7.16
CA TRP A 72 -1.41 -4.52 -6.35
C TRP A 72 -0.81 -5.76 -7.01
N SER A 73 -1.61 -6.53 -7.75
CA SER A 73 -1.06 -7.70 -8.43
C SER A 73 -0.15 -7.31 -9.58
N ASP A 74 -0.34 -6.14 -10.18
CA ASP A 74 0.61 -5.62 -11.17
C ASP A 74 1.99 -5.40 -10.55
N LEU A 75 2.02 -4.95 -9.29
CA LEU A 75 3.27 -4.73 -8.57
C LEU A 75 3.87 -6.04 -8.05
N LEU A 76 3.06 -6.82 -7.35
CA LEU A 76 3.57 -7.96 -6.58
C LEU A 76 3.54 -9.27 -7.35
N LYS A 77 2.77 -9.31 -8.42
CA LYS A 77 2.62 -10.52 -9.25
C LYS A 77 2.13 -11.67 -8.39
N ASP A 78 2.91 -12.69 -8.16
CA ASP A 78 2.52 -13.84 -7.35
C ASP A 78 3.03 -13.79 -5.92
N LYS A 79 3.60 -12.66 -5.48
CA LYS A 79 4.14 -12.50 -4.12
C LYS A 79 3.03 -12.18 -3.13
N VAL A 80 2.06 -13.09 -2.99
CA VAL A 80 0.90 -12.89 -2.13
C VAL A 80 1.30 -12.67 -0.67
N SER A 81 2.35 -13.36 -0.22
CA SER A 81 2.80 -13.26 1.18
C SER A 81 3.30 -11.86 1.55
N SER A 82 3.74 -11.07 0.57
CA SER A 82 4.25 -9.71 0.83
C SER A 82 3.14 -8.66 0.76
N PHE A 83 1.94 -9.02 0.34
CA PHE A 83 0.90 -8.04 0.04
C PHE A 83 0.56 -7.15 1.24
N GLN A 84 0.29 -7.73 2.39
CA GLN A 84 -0.11 -6.94 3.57
C GLN A 84 1.01 -6.01 4.02
N SER A 85 2.24 -6.49 4.01
CA SER A 85 3.39 -5.70 4.43
C SER A 85 3.61 -4.52 3.48
N VAL A 86 3.53 -4.76 2.17
CA VAL A 86 3.71 -3.71 1.18
C VAL A 86 2.58 -2.68 1.25
N LYS A 87 1.34 -3.14 1.36
CA LYS A 87 0.19 -2.25 1.48
C LYS A 87 0.32 -1.36 2.72
N THR A 88 0.65 -1.94 3.85
CA THR A 88 0.83 -1.20 5.10
C THR A 88 1.97 -0.20 4.99
N TYR A 89 3.06 -0.62 4.38
CA TYR A 89 4.23 0.24 4.17
C TYR A 89 3.88 1.48 3.34
N VAL A 90 3.22 1.26 2.21
CA VAL A 90 2.83 2.37 1.34
C VAL A 90 1.88 3.32 2.08
N TYR A 91 0.87 2.75 2.76
CA TYR A 91 -0.07 3.57 3.53
C TYR A 91 0.64 4.41 4.58
N ALA A 92 1.50 3.80 5.38
CA ALA A 92 2.16 4.50 6.49
C ALA A 92 3.01 5.66 5.97
N ARG A 93 3.75 5.45 4.90
CA ARG A 93 4.58 6.51 4.32
C ARG A 93 3.75 7.63 3.72
N VAL A 94 2.69 7.28 2.99
CA VAL A 94 1.80 8.28 2.39
C VAL A 94 1.09 9.07 3.49
N LYS A 95 0.64 8.41 4.54
CA LYS A 95 -0.04 9.05 5.67
C LYS A 95 0.82 10.14 6.29
N ILE A 96 2.09 9.85 6.53
CA ILE A 96 3.01 10.83 7.13
C ILE A 96 3.14 12.08 6.24
N LEU A 97 3.18 11.89 4.93
CA LEU A 97 3.37 13.00 4.00
C LEU A 97 2.09 13.77 3.74
N PHE A 98 0.97 13.05 3.62
CA PHE A 98 -0.30 13.65 3.22
C PHE A 98 -1.07 14.24 4.40
N ASP A 99 -1.11 13.53 5.51
CA ASP A 99 -1.90 13.91 6.68
C ASP A 99 -1.14 13.48 7.94
N PRO A 100 -0.07 14.22 8.30
CA PRO A 100 0.80 13.79 9.39
C PRO A 100 0.04 13.63 10.70
N PRO A 101 0.24 12.51 11.40
CA PRO A 101 -0.38 12.32 12.71
C PRO A 101 0.33 13.13 13.78
N SER A 102 -0.21 13.10 15.02
CA SER A 102 0.41 13.75 16.16
C SER A 102 1.80 13.17 16.42
N SER A 103 2.63 13.92 17.20
CA SER A 103 4.03 13.55 17.42
C SER A 103 4.22 12.11 17.91
N SER A 104 3.43 11.67 18.88
CA SER A 104 3.57 10.34 19.44
C SER A 104 3.19 9.26 18.41
N THR A 105 2.11 9.48 17.68
CA THR A 105 1.67 8.56 16.64
C THR A 105 2.66 8.57 15.48
N LEU A 106 3.22 9.73 15.16
CA LEU A 106 4.23 9.84 14.10
C LEU A 106 5.43 8.93 14.40
N SER A 107 5.91 8.93 15.62
CA SER A 107 7.03 8.07 16.01
C SER A 107 6.69 6.59 15.79
N SER A 108 5.46 6.20 16.11
CA SER A 108 5.02 4.82 15.90
C SER A 108 5.01 4.46 14.41
N TYR A 109 4.53 5.36 13.56
CA TYR A 109 4.56 5.16 12.11
C TYR A 109 5.99 5.05 11.59
N GLU A 110 6.87 5.90 12.07
CA GLU A 110 8.27 5.88 11.64
C GLU A 110 8.95 4.57 12.03
N ASN A 111 8.68 4.07 13.22
CA ASN A 111 9.20 2.78 13.66
C ASN A 111 8.66 1.63 12.80
N LEU A 112 7.37 1.67 12.51
CA LEU A 112 6.75 0.66 11.65
C LEU A 112 7.36 0.67 10.25
N ILE A 113 7.56 1.84 9.69
CA ILE A 113 8.17 1.99 8.36
C ILE A 113 9.56 1.36 8.32
N ARG A 114 10.40 1.65 9.32
CA ARG A 114 11.74 1.10 9.39
C ARG A 114 11.72 -0.42 9.52
N GLU A 115 10.81 -0.94 10.35
CA GLU A 115 10.68 -2.39 10.53
C GLU A 115 10.26 -3.06 9.23
N LEU A 116 9.30 -2.47 8.51
CA LEU A 116 8.82 -3.04 7.25
C LEU A 116 9.90 -3.00 6.17
N GLU A 117 10.67 -1.92 6.10
CA GLU A 117 11.78 -1.83 5.14
C GLU A 117 12.79 -2.94 5.38
N PHE A 118 13.12 -3.17 6.65
CA PHE A 118 14.05 -4.23 7.01
C PHE A 118 13.50 -5.61 6.63
N ARG A 119 12.27 -5.89 7.01
CA ARG A 119 11.66 -7.19 6.72
C ARG A 119 11.49 -7.45 5.24
N LEU A 120 11.01 -6.45 4.50
CA LEU A 120 10.77 -6.60 3.07
C LEU A 120 12.09 -6.82 2.32
N GLY A 121 13.16 -6.16 2.76
CA GLY A 121 14.46 -6.37 2.16
C GLY A 121 15.00 -7.77 2.41
N MET A 122 14.65 -8.38 3.54
CA MET A 122 15.09 -9.73 3.87
C MET A 122 14.30 -10.82 3.19
N GLU A 123 13.07 -10.54 2.78
CA GLU A 123 12.20 -11.54 2.15
C GLU A 123 12.58 -11.83 0.71
N ASN A 124 13.52 -11.12 0.18
CA ASN A 124 13.96 -11.29 -1.21
C ASN A 124 15.26 -12.05 -1.35
#